data_c54d3bedd2a268c51d307a7700b87358
#
_entry.id   c54d3bedd2a268c51d307a7700b87358
#
_cell.length_a   1.000
_cell.length_b   1.000
_cell.length_c   1.000
_cell.angle_alpha   90.00
_cell.angle_beta   90.00
_cell.angle_gamma   90.00
#
_symmetry.space_group_name_H-M   'P 1'
#
loop_
_entity.id
_entity.type
_entity.pdbx_description
1 polymer ?
#
loop_
_entity_poly.entity_id
_entity_poly.type
_entity_poly.pdbx_seq_one_letter_code
_entity_poly.pdbx_strand_id
1 'polypeptide(L)'
;NNYNQSRNIVAFADLGEANNLTNSHWIPNPSYINPSNHSNNLLSTIKNDYPEARNINTVTQALEPLRAYGIEGGKDYEKVESARLLTSSEYTFNSTLGYISIKSALNSDEVLGVAFEYTLNGQVYQVGEFSSDITSTDQSLYVKMIKSTTIDPHLPAWKLMMKNVYSLGAYQVQKQNFRLNIKYLSDTTGTQINYLPIAGLNNKPILQLMNLDRLDTNEESNPDGFFDFLEGYTVQAAQGKIIFPVAEPFGTHLENVINDPTIARNYVYKELYDSTLVVAQQFADKNKFILSGQYQASSGSQIRLNAMNVPRGSVIVMAGGQRLIENSDYTVDYSMG
;
A
#
# COMPACT_ATOMS: atom_id res chain seq x y z
N ASN A 1 12.69 27.33 6.07
CA ASN A 1 13.72 26.74 6.96
C ASN A 1 13.05 25.75 7.90
N ASN A 2 12.93 24.47 7.48
CA ASN A 2 12.27 23.40 8.25
C ASN A 2 13.20 22.67 9.22
N TYR A 3 14.37 23.24 9.54
CA TYR A 3 15.32 22.62 10.47
C TYR A 3 14.80 22.48 11.90
N ASN A 4 13.78 23.25 12.29
CA ASN A 4 13.22 23.22 13.64
C ASN A 4 12.21 22.07 13.89
N GLN A 5 11.95 21.22 12.90
CA GLN A 5 11.03 20.08 13.00
C GLN A 5 11.70 18.73 12.77
N SER A 6 13.03 18.70 12.71
CA SER A 6 13.75 17.43 12.60
C SER A 6 13.98 16.83 13.99
N ARG A 7 13.76 15.52 14.10
CA ARG A 7 13.98 14.73 15.32
C ARG A 7 14.75 13.45 14.98
N ASN A 8 15.56 13.00 15.92
CA ASN A 8 16.07 11.63 15.84
C ASN A 8 14.94 10.65 16.09
N ILE A 9 14.84 9.63 15.27
CA ILE A 9 13.86 8.55 15.43
C ILE A 9 14.52 7.19 15.38
N VAL A 10 13.95 6.25 16.09
CA VAL A 10 14.18 4.81 15.88
C VAL A 10 12.87 4.22 15.43
N ALA A 11 12.86 3.77 14.18
CA ALA A 11 11.68 3.20 13.56
C ALA A 11 11.71 1.67 13.72
N PHE A 12 10.69 1.09 14.33
CA PHE A 12 10.58 -0.34 14.60
C PHE A 12 9.56 -1.00 13.68
N ALA A 13 9.87 -2.20 13.21
CA ALA A 13 8.94 -3.03 12.47
C ALA A 13 7.77 -3.50 13.35
N ASP A 14 8.01 -3.75 14.62
CA ASP A 14 7.02 -3.99 15.67
C ASP A 14 7.40 -3.16 16.90
N LEU A 15 6.46 -2.36 17.38
CA LEU A 15 6.58 -1.54 18.59
C LEU A 15 5.88 -2.17 19.80
N GLY A 16 5.41 -3.40 19.67
CA GLY A 16 4.56 -4.02 20.66
C GLY A 16 3.07 -3.87 20.36
N GLU A 17 2.72 -3.43 19.15
CA GLU A 17 1.34 -3.32 18.70
C GLU A 17 0.75 -4.65 18.22
N ALA A 18 1.57 -5.66 17.95
CA ALA A 18 1.10 -6.95 17.49
C ALA A 18 0.67 -7.87 18.63
N ASN A 19 -0.52 -8.45 18.54
CA ASN A 19 -1.01 -9.47 19.47
C ASN A 19 -0.59 -10.89 19.06
N ASN A 20 -0.43 -11.13 17.75
CA ASN A 20 -0.01 -12.42 17.20
C ASN A 20 1.51 -12.41 17.03
N LEU A 21 2.22 -12.64 18.11
CA LEU A 21 3.66 -12.66 18.12
C LEU A 21 4.18 -13.98 17.58
N THR A 22 5.05 -13.92 16.57
CA THR A 22 5.85 -15.06 16.14
C THR A 22 6.92 -15.42 17.17
N ASN A 23 7.26 -14.48 18.06
CA ASN A 23 8.25 -14.64 19.10
C ASN A 23 7.57 -14.73 20.50
N SER A 24 7.63 -15.90 21.11
CA SER A 24 7.05 -16.18 22.44
C SER A 24 7.73 -15.45 23.61
N HIS A 25 8.82 -14.72 23.34
CA HIS A 25 9.49 -13.91 24.36
C HIS A 25 8.65 -12.68 24.77
N TRP A 26 7.89 -12.13 23.82
CA TRP A 26 7.04 -10.97 24.09
C TRP A 26 5.68 -11.43 24.61
N ILE A 27 5.27 -10.86 25.75
CA ILE A 27 4.05 -11.28 26.44
C ILE A 27 2.88 -10.39 26.00
N PRO A 28 1.84 -10.96 25.36
CA PRO A 28 0.64 -10.22 25.00
C PRO A 28 -0.08 -9.67 26.24
N ASN A 29 -0.62 -8.46 26.10
CA ASN A 29 -1.45 -7.85 27.14
C ASN A 29 -2.94 -8.09 26.83
N PRO A 30 -3.64 -8.92 27.61
CA PRO A 30 -5.04 -9.26 27.32
C PRO A 30 -6.00 -8.07 27.43
N SER A 31 -5.59 -6.98 28.08
CA SER A 31 -6.39 -5.74 28.19
C SER A 31 -6.30 -4.87 26.93
N TYR A 32 -5.33 -5.13 26.06
CA TYR A 32 -5.09 -4.37 24.83
C TYR A 32 -5.10 -5.31 23.62
N ILE A 33 -6.30 -5.76 23.23
CA ILE A 33 -6.50 -6.67 22.10
C ILE A 33 -6.34 -5.97 20.74
N ASN A 34 -6.45 -4.64 20.72
CA ASN A 34 -6.27 -3.82 19.53
C ASN A 34 -4.84 -3.27 19.47
N PRO A 35 -4.28 -3.03 18.27
CA PRO A 35 -2.92 -2.55 18.10
C PRO A 35 -2.64 -1.28 18.89
N SER A 36 -1.66 -1.32 19.79
CA SER A 36 -1.20 -0.18 20.57
C SER A 36 0.21 -0.40 21.10
N ASN A 37 0.82 0.65 21.63
CA ASN A 37 2.09 0.57 22.37
C ASN A 37 2.05 -0.37 23.60
N HIS A 38 0.87 -0.84 23.98
CA HIS A 38 0.64 -1.67 25.16
C HIS A 38 0.08 -3.06 24.84
N SER A 39 -0.02 -3.44 23.58
CA SER A 39 -0.60 -4.75 23.19
C SER A 39 0.32 -5.91 23.55
N ASN A 40 1.61 -5.66 23.71
CA ASN A 40 2.57 -6.56 24.34
C ASN A 40 3.63 -5.78 25.15
N ASN A 41 4.58 -6.49 25.74
CA ASN A 41 5.59 -5.88 26.61
C ASN A 41 6.86 -5.39 25.87
N LEU A 42 6.96 -5.48 24.53
CA LEU A 42 8.17 -5.14 23.80
C LEU A 42 8.62 -3.70 24.03
N LEU A 43 7.74 -2.73 23.76
CA LEU A 43 8.09 -1.31 23.89
C LEU A 43 8.42 -0.94 25.35
N SER A 44 7.67 -1.49 26.31
CA SER A 44 7.96 -1.26 27.74
C SER A 44 9.30 -1.85 28.16
N THR A 45 9.67 -3.02 27.65
CA THR A 45 10.99 -3.63 27.88
C THR A 45 12.10 -2.75 27.29
N ILE A 46 11.96 -2.29 26.04
CA ILE A 46 12.95 -1.38 25.43
C ILE A 46 13.12 -0.11 26.26
N LYS A 47 12.02 0.49 26.72
CA LYS A 47 12.06 1.74 27.50
C LYS A 47 12.70 1.58 28.87
N ASN A 48 12.41 0.48 29.56
CA ASN A 48 12.80 0.28 30.95
C ASN A 48 14.17 -0.38 31.09
N ASP A 49 14.45 -1.38 30.27
CA ASP A 49 15.63 -2.23 30.40
C ASP A 49 16.78 -1.78 29.50
N TYR A 50 16.47 -0.98 28.46
CA TYR A 50 17.45 -0.48 27.48
C TYR A 50 17.34 1.05 27.27
N PRO A 51 17.41 1.87 28.35
CA PRO A 51 17.20 3.32 28.24
C PRO A 51 18.21 4.01 27.31
N GLU A 52 19.41 3.46 27.15
CA GLU A 52 20.46 3.96 26.25
C GLU A 52 20.03 3.87 24.76
N ALA A 53 19.00 3.09 24.44
CA ALA A 53 18.43 3.03 23.10
C ALA A 53 17.72 4.34 22.69
N ARG A 54 17.49 5.26 23.62
CA ARG A 54 16.99 6.60 23.35
C ARG A 54 18.00 7.51 22.67
N ASN A 55 19.29 7.22 22.86
CA ASN A 55 20.34 8.00 22.22
C ASN A 55 20.68 7.38 20.86
N ILE A 56 20.57 8.18 19.82
CA ILE A 56 20.79 7.75 18.44
C ILE A 56 22.18 7.16 18.18
N ASN A 57 23.19 7.60 18.96
CA ASN A 57 24.55 7.12 18.83
C ASN A 57 24.78 5.75 19.49
N THR A 58 24.01 5.41 20.53
CA THR A 58 24.17 4.18 21.31
C THR A 58 23.09 3.15 21.03
N VAL A 59 22.03 3.49 20.31
CA VAL A 59 20.85 2.61 20.06
C VAL A 59 21.24 1.22 19.56
N THR A 60 22.17 1.12 18.61
CA THR A 60 22.59 -0.17 18.06
C THR A 60 23.24 -1.06 19.11
N GLN A 61 24.13 -0.47 19.92
CA GLN A 61 24.80 -1.20 21.00
C GLN A 61 23.81 -1.56 22.12
N ALA A 62 22.91 -0.65 22.47
CA ALA A 62 21.92 -0.86 23.50
C ALA A 62 20.94 -1.99 23.16
N LEU A 63 20.54 -2.11 21.89
CA LEU A 63 19.60 -3.13 21.43
C LEU A 63 20.25 -4.45 21.00
N GLU A 64 21.60 -4.55 20.97
CA GLU A 64 22.31 -5.78 20.59
C GLU A 64 21.89 -7.02 21.42
N PRO A 65 21.62 -6.93 22.75
CA PRO A 65 21.11 -8.08 23.49
C PRO A 65 19.77 -8.62 22.99
N LEU A 66 18.94 -7.76 22.40
CA LEU A 66 17.63 -8.16 21.87
C LEU A 66 17.72 -8.95 20.57
N ARG A 67 18.90 -9.02 19.96
CA ARG A 67 19.16 -9.87 18.80
C ARG A 67 18.89 -11.35 19.10
N ALA A 68 19.15 -11.79 20.32
CA ALA A 68 18.82 -13.14 20.78
C ALA A 68 17.30 -13.43 20.71
N TYR A 69 16.49 -12.39 20.70
CA TYR A 69 15.03 -12.45 20.63
C TYR A 69 14.48 -11.96 19.26
N GLY A 70 15.35 -11.88 18.24
CA GLY A 70 14.98 -11.60 16.86
C GLY A 70 14.81 -10.11 16.54
N ILE A 71 15.41 -9.20 17.31
CA ILE A 71 15.42 -7.77 17.01
C ILE A 71 16.77 -7.38 16.41
N GLU A 72 16.81 -7.23 15.10
CA GLU A 72 18.03 -6.91 14.35
C GLU A 72 17.95 -5.53 13.66
N GLY A 73 19.06 -4.77 13.75
CA GLY A 73 19.17 -3.49 13.03
C GLY A 73 19.14 -3.68 11.52
N GLY A 74 18.49 -2.75 10.80
CA GLY A 74 18.31 -2.82 9.35
C GLY A 74 17.17 -3.74 8.88
N LYS A 75 16.59 -4.52 9.81
CA LYS A 75 15.51 -5.46 9.56
C LYS A 75 14.30 -5.17 10.44
N ASP A 76 14.49 -5.22 11.76
CA ASP A 76 13.42 -5.04 12.74
C ASP A 76 13.40 -3.62 13.33
N TYR A 77 14.49 -2.90 13.22
CA TYR A 77 14.52 -1.46 13.49
C TYR A 77 15.55 -0.73 12.63
N GLU A 78 15.29 0.54 12.40
CA GLU A 78 16.22 1.47 11.76
C GLU A 78 16.35 2.76 12.56
N LYS A 79 17.58 3.26 12.67
CA LYS A 79 17.85 4.57 13.26
C LYS A 79 17.93 5.63 12.16
N VAL A 80 17.29 6.76 12.38
CA VAL A 80 17.32 7.90 11.44
C VAL A 80 17.67 9.16 12.20
N GLU A 81 18.82 9.71 11.87
CA GLU A 81 19.28 10.98 12.42
C GLU A 81 18.58 12.14 11.69
N SER A 82 18.12 13.11 12.47
CA SER A 82 17.47 14.31 11.93
C SER A 82 16.32 14.02 10.96
N ALA A 83 15.49 13.02 11.28
CA ALA A 83 14.31 12.70 10.49
C ALA A 83 13.38 13.91 10.36
N ARG A 84 12.93 14.17 9.15
CA ARG A 84 12.04 15.28 8.81
C ARG A 84 10.58 14.86 8.98
N LEU A 85 9.79 15.71 9.63
CA LEU A 85 8.34 15.53 9.65
C LEU A 85 7.76 15.88 8.27
N LEU A 86 6.98 14.98 7.68
CA LEU A 86 6.24 15.26 6.45
C LEU A 86 5.10 16.25 6.73
N THR A 87 4.93 17.21 5.83
CA THR A 87 3.81 18.16 5.88
C THR A 87 2.54 17.52 5.31
N SER A 88 1.38 18.02 5.69
CA SER A 88 0.07 17.53 5.17
C SER A 88 -0.07 17.67 3.65
N SER A 89 0.75 18.49 2.99
CA SER A 89 0.80 18.60 1.54
C SER A 89 1.55 17.44 0.85
N GLU A 90 2.43 16.72 1.57
CA GLU A 90 3.28 15.66 1.01
C GLU A 90 2.64 14.27 1.07
N TYR A 91 1.58 14.10 1.85
CA TYR A 91 0.85 12.85 1.92
C TYR A 91 -0.66 13.08 1.98
N THR A 92 -1.43 12.02 1.76
CA THR A 92 -2.86 11.97 2.08
C THR A 92 -3.11 10.79 3.01
N PHE A 93 -4.00 10.97 3.96
CA PHE A 93 -4.43 9.92 4.87
C PHE A 93 -5.91 9.59 4.63
N ASN A 94 -6.19 8.32 4.38
CA ASN A 94 -7.55 7.81 4.31
C ASN A 94 -7.90 7.16 5.64
N SER A 95 -8.70 7.85 6.45
CA SER A 95 -9.09 7.38 7.78
C SER A 95 -10.09 6.22 7.74
N THR A 96 -10.83 6.06 6.66
CA THR A 96 -11.82 4.99 6.50
C THR A 96 -11.15 3.64 6.24
N LEU A 97 -10.14 3.63 5.37
CA LEU A 97 -9.40 2.42 5.01
C LEU A 97 -8.07 2.26 5.75
N GLY A 98 -7.64 3.28 6.51
CA GLY A 98 -6.43 3.24 7.34
C GLY A 98 -5.13 3.17 6.54
N TYR A 99 -5.02 3.91 5.43
CA TYR A 99 -3.79 3.96 4.66
C TYR A 99 -3.27 5.40 4.44
N ILE A 100 -1.97 5.49 4.20
CA ILE A 100 -1.29 6.74 3.85
C ILE A 100 -0.80 6.62 2.40
N SER A 101 -1.05 7.65 1.59
CA SER A 101 -0.52 7.78 0.24
C SER A 101 0.48 8.92 0.19
N ILE A 102 1.74 8.61 -0.09
CA ILE A 102 2.81 9.59 -0.27
C ILE A 102 2.73 10.15 -1.69
N LYS A 103 2.81 11.49 -1.82
CA LYS A 103 2.66 12.17 -3.11
C LYS A 103 3.94 12.22 -3.94
N SER A 104 5.10 12.05 -3.30
CA SER A 104 6.40 11.97 -3.96
C SER A 104 6.96 10.55 -3.89
N ALA A 105 7.72 10.15 -4.89
CA ALA A 105 8.47 8.90 -4.83
C ALA A 105 9.50 8.95 -3.69
N LEU A 106 9.59 7.88 -2.92
CA LEU A 106 10.62 7.71 -1.90
C LEU A 106 11.85 7.05 -2.52
N ASN A 107 13.03 7.53 -2.14
CA ASN A 107 14.29 6.91 -2.54
C ASN A 107 14.47 5.56 -1.84
N SER A 108 15.35 4.72 -2.35
CA SER A 108 15.62 3.40 -1.77
C SER A 108 16.20 3.48 -0.36
N ASP A 109 17.01 4.50 -0.09
CA ASP A 109 17.69 4.76 1.18
C ASP A 109 16.84 5.54 2.21
N GLU A 110 15.64 5.97 1.84
CA GLU A 110 14.74 6.65 2.77
C GLU A 110 13.96 5.66 3.63
N VAL A 111 13.88 5.95 4.93
CA VAL A 111 13.04 5.25 5.91
C VAL A 111 11.79 6.07 6.15
N LEU A 112 10.64 5.41 6.23
CA LEU A 112 9.38 6.05 6.59
C LEU A 112 8.86 5.47 7.89
N GLY A 113 8.68 6.32 8.89
CA GLY A 113 8.08 6.01 10.17
C GLY A 113 6.77 6.76 10.39
N VAL A 114 5.90 6.19 11.19
CA VAL A 114 4.63 6.81 11.57
C VAL A 114 4.36 6.62 13.05
N ALA A 115 3.74 7.63 13.66
CA ALA A 115 3.05 7.50 14.94
C ALA A 115 1.60 7.94 14.73
N PHE A 116 0.67 7.22 15.32
CA PHE A 116 -0.75 7.51 15.18
C PHE A 116 -1.54 7.13 16.43
N GLU A 117 -2.68 7.74 16.58
CA GLU A 117 -3.65 7.49 17.63
C GLU A 117 -5.02 7.24 16.99
N TYR A 118 -5.79 6.34 17.56
CA TYR A 118 -7.16 6.10 17.16
C TYR A 118 -8.05 5.78 18.35
N THR A 119 -9.34 6.04 18.21
CA THR A 119 -10.32 5.75 19.25
C THR A 119 -11.25 4.63 18.77
N LEU A 120 -11.42 3.62 19.60
CA LEU A 120 -12.35 2.53 19.35
C LEU A 120 -13.15 2.25 20.63
N ASN A 121 -14.48 2.28 20.51
CA ASN A 121 -15.41 2.08 21.64
C ASN A 121 -15.12 3.00 22.85
N GLY A 122 -14.69 4.24 22.58
CA GLY A 122 -14.37 5.21 23.64
C GLY A 122 -12.99 5.05 24.28
N GLN A 123 -12.25 4.01 23.93
CA GLN A 123 -10.86 3.83 24.38
C GLN A 123 -9.89 4.34 23.32
N VAL A 124 -8.85 5.04 23.76
CA VAL A 124 -7.78 5.59 22.92
C VAL A 124 -6.62 4.59 22.86
N TYR A 125 -6.13 4.37 21.65
CA TYR A 125 -5.00 3.50 21.33
C TYR A 125 -3.95 4.30 20.57
N GLN A 126 -2.70 4.23 20.99
CA GLN A 126 -1.57 4.90 20.37
C GLN A 126 -0.54 3.88 19.90
N VAL A 127 -0.01 4.06 18.70
CA VAL A 127 1.13 3.32 18.15
C VAL A 127 2.22 4.33 17.80
N GLY A 128 3.41 4.11 18.31
CA GLY A 128 4.52 5.06 18.21
C GLY A 128 4.42 6.20 19.23
N GLU A 129 5.38 7.11 19.18
CA GLU A 129 5.47 8.27 20.05
C GLU A 129 5.36 9.56 19.26
N PHE A 130 4.61 10.50 19.80
CA PHE A 130 4.54 11.87 19.28
C PHE A 130 5.65 12.73 19.85
N SER A 131 5.98 13.83 19.18
CA SER A 131 6.96 14.80 19.70
C SER A 131 6.55 15.42 21.03
N SER A 132 5.26 15.42 21.36
CA SER A 132 4.73 15.84 22.67
C SER A 132 5.05 14.85 23.81
N ASP A 133 5.23 13.56 23.50
CA ASP A 133 5.44 12.53 24.51
C ASP A 133 6.89 12.57 25.05
N ILE A 134 7.81 13.02 24.22
CA ILE A 134 9.24 13.13 24.54
C ILE A 134 9.68 14.58 24.29
N THR A 135 9.80 15.36 25.33
CA THR A 135 10.14 16.77 25.24
C THR A 135 11.63 17.04 25.00
N SER A 136 12.50 16.10 25.43
CA SER A 136 13.95 16.20 25.20
C SER A 136 14.27 15.96 23.71
N THR A 137 14.93 16.90 23.07
CA THR A 137 15.37 16.80 21.67
C THR A 137 16.52 15.84 21.47
N ASP A 138 17.27 15.51 22.54
CA ASP A 138 18.40 14.60 22.51
C ASP A 138 17.95 13.13 22.51
N GLN A 139 16.69 12.89 22.83
CA GLN A 139 16.10 11.55 22.82
C GLN A 139 15.38 11.27 21.51
N SER A 140 15.63 10.09 20.97
CA SER A 140 14.95 9.60 19.77
C SER A 140 13.50 9.24 20.05
N LEU A 141 12.60 9.55 19.13
CA LEU A 141 11.23 9.04 19.16
C LEU A 141 11.20 7.60 18.66
N TYR A 142 10.41 6.78 19.30
CA TYR A 142 10.12 5.43 18.82
C TYR A 142 8.86 5.45 17.96
N VAL A 143 9.01 5.10 16.69
CA VAL A 143 7.91 5.16 15.71
C VAL A 143 7.74 3.82 15.00
N LYS A 144 6.56 3.56 14.47
CA LYS A 144 6.29 2.39 13.64
C LYS A 144 6.96 2.57 12.28
N MET A 145 7.80 1.62 11.89
CA MET A 145 8.42 1.60 10.57
C MET A 145 7.42 1.08 9.53
N ILE A 146 7.19 1.86 8.48
CA ILE A 146 6.32 1.48 7.36
C ILE A 146 7.07 1.33 6.03
N LYS A 147 8.31 1.86 5.93
CA LYS A 147 9.27 1.57 4.88
C LYS A 147 10.68 1.54 5.48
N SER A 148 11.41 0.51 5.17
CA SER A 148 12.82 0.30 5.49
C SER A 148 13.73 0.64 4.30
N THR A 149 15.03 0.79 4.53
CA THR A 149 16.05 0.82 3.48
C THR A 149 16.18 -0.53 2.79
N THR A 150 15.90 -1.62 3.51
CA THR A 150 15.93 -2.98 2.99
C THR A 150 14.60 -3.35 2.37
N ILE A 151 14.59 -3.59 1.06
CA ILE A 151 13.40 -4.05 0.32
C ILE A 151 13.50 -5.57 0.16
N ASP A 152 12.86 -6.29 1.07
CA ASP A 152 12.80 -7.75 1.08
C ASP A 152 11.34 -8.21 1.30
N PRO A 153 10.77 -9.02 0.38
CA PRO A 153 9.41 -9.56 0.52
C PRO A 153 9.16 -10.36 1.81
N HIS A 154 10.21 -10.87 2.46
CA HIS A 154 10.09 -11.63 3.70
C HIS A 154 10.01 -10.74 4.96
N LEU A 155 10.32 -9.44 4.84
CA LEU A 155 10.28 -8.52 5.96
C LEU A 155 8.85 -8.04 6.27
N PRO A 156 8.52 -7.80 7.54
CA PRO A 156 7.19 -7.32 7.94
C PRO A 156 6.76 -6.03 7.23
N ALA A 157 7.69 -5.09 6.99
CA ALA A 157 7.42 -3.83 6.30
C ALA A 157 6.90 -4.02 4.85
N TRP A 158 7.27 -5.12 4.18
CA TRP A 158 6.77 -5.44 2.84
C TRP A 158 5.25 -5.61 2.81
N LYS A 159 4.67 -6.21 3.86
CA LYS A 159 3.22 -6.44 3.97
C LYS A 159 2.42 -5.16 4.20
N LEU A 160 3.08 -4.08 4.67
CA LEU A 160 2.46 -2.79 4.91
C LEU A 160 2.30 -1.97 3.62
N MET A 161 3.01 -2.34 2.54
CA MET A 161 2.86 -1.72 1.23
C MET A 161 1.54 -2.16 0.59
N MET A 162 0.71 -1.19 0.18
CA MET A 162 -0.52 -1.48 -0.54
C MET A 162 -0.21 -2.01 -1.95
N LYS A 163 -0.62 -3.24 -2.24
CA LYS A 163 -0.45 -3.92 -3.53
C LYS A 163 -1.78 -4.17 -4.24
N ASN A 164 -2.83 -3.53 -3.77
CA ASN A 164 -4.21 -3.61 -4.24
C ASN A 164 -4.67 -2.32 -4.95
N VAL A 165 -3.74 -1.47 -5.34
CA VAL A 165 -4.00 -0.19 -6.01
C VAL A 165 -3.44 -0.23 -7.42
N TYR A 166 -4.28 0.02 -8.41
CA TYR A 166 -3.93 -0.04 -9.84
C TYR A 166 -4.18 1.30 -10.50
N SER A 167 -3.19 1.81 -11.25
CA SER A 167 -3.33 3.05 -12.00
C SER A 167 -4.02 2.82 -13.34
N LEU A 168 -4.97 3.69 -13.68
CA LEU A 168 -5.62 3.74 -14.98
C LEU A 168 -4.79 4.50 -16.04
N GLY A 169 -3.72 5.17 -15.62
CA GLY A 169 -2.95 6.08 -16.49
C GLY A 169 -3.70 7.36 -16.85
N ALA A 170 -4.73 7.71 -16.09
CA ALA A 170 -5.58 8.87 -16.29
C ALA A 170 -5.69 9.70 -15.02
N TYR A 171 -6.15 10.94 -15.15
CA TYR A 171 -6.38 11.85 -14.02
C TYR A 171 -7.79 12.42 -14.10
N GLN A 172 -8.35 12.81 -12.95
CA GLN A 172 -9.69 13.40 -12.86
C GLN A 172 -10.76 12.57 -13.57
N VAL A 173 -10.74 11.27 -13.30
CA VAL A 173 -11.69 10.30 -13.87
C VAL A 173 -13.10 10.60 -13.36
N GLN A 174 -14.08 10.61 -14.24
CA GLN A 174 -15.46 10.92 -13.90
C GLN A 174 -16.27 9.64 -13.66
N LYS A 175 -17.21 9.68 -12.67
CA LYS A 175 -18.14 8.59 -12.40
C LYS A 175 -19.05 8.31 -13.62
N GLN A 176 -19.39 9.37 -14.34
CA GLN A 176 -20.28 9.26 -15.51
C GLN A 176 -19.63 8.42 -16.61
N ASN A 177 -20.37 7.44 -17.11
CA ASN A 177 -19.94 6.49 -18.15
C ASN A 177 -18.67 5.67 -17.79
N PHE A 178 -18.28 5.66 -16.53
CA PHE A 178 -17.19 4.79 -16.08
C PHE A 178 -17.63 3.32 -16.14
N ARG A 179 -16.78 2.48 -16.71
CA ARG A 179 -16.95 1.03 -16.74
C ARG A 179 -15.63 0.37 -16.44
N LEU A 180 -15.62 -0.56 -15.53
CA LEU A 180 -14.48 -1.43 -15.25
C LEU A 180 -14.96 -2.88 -15.27
N ASN A 181 -14.19 -3.74 -15.89
CA ASN A 181 -14.38 -5.17 -15.90
C ASN A 181 -13.05 -5.86 -15.56
N ILE A 182 -13.14 -6.97 -14.85
CA ILE A 182 -12.01 -7.86 -14.64
C ILE A 182 -12.28 -9.11 -15.46
N LYS A 183 -11.33 -9.44 -16.33
CA LYS A 183 -11.40 -10.60 -17.20
C LYS A 183 -10.30 -11.59 -16.85
N TYR A 184 -10.55 -12.84 -17.11
CA TYR A 184 -9.61 -13.94 -16.98
C TYR A 184 -9.36 -14.54 -18.36
N LEU A 185 -8.09 -14.71 -18.73
CA LEU A 185 -7.70 -15.41 -19.97
C LEU A 185 -7.81 -16.92 -19.74
N SER A 186 -8.84 -17.54 -20.29
CA SER A 186 -9.10 -18.96 -20.11
C SER A 186 -8.13 -19.82 -20.93
N ASP A 187 -7.45 -20.76 -20.28
CA ASP A 187 -6.56 -21.72 -20.97
C ASP A 187 -7.32 -22.68 -21.88
N THR A 188 -8.57 -22.98 -21.54
CA THR A 188 -9.38 -23.94 -22.28
C THR A 188 -9.88 -23.38 -23.59
N THR A 189 -10.27 -22.08 -23.59
CA THR A 189 -10.89 -21.45 -24.76
C THR A 189 -9.97 -20.45 -25.47
N GLY A 190 -8.87 -20.02 -24.81
CA GLY A 190 -7.99 -18.97 -25.30
C GLY A 190 -8.66 -17.57 -25.33
N THR A 191 -9.85 -17.42 -24.74
CA THR A 191 -10.64 -16.19 -24.75
C THR A 191 -10.67 -15.54 -23.39
N GLN A 192 -10.90 -14.22 -23.39
CA GLN A 192 -11.10 -13.45 -22.16
C GLN A 192 -12.54 -13.58 -21.69
N ILE A 193 -12.74 -14.11 -20.49
CA ILE A 193 -14.04 -14.28 -19.85
C ILE A 193 -14.10 -13.45 -18.57
N ASN A 194 -15.29 -13.02 -18.16
CA ASN A 194 -15.50 -12.19 -16.97
C ASN A 194 -15.88 -12.99 -15.73
N TYR A 195 -15.74 -14.31 -15.78
CA TYR A 195 -15.98 -15.24 -14.67
C TYR A 195 -14.84 -16.25 -14.57
N LEU A 196 -14.73 -16.94 -13.44
CA LEU A 196 -13.81 -18.08 -13.32
C LEU A 196 -14.52 -19.37 -13.73
N PRO A 197 -13.90 -20.22 -14.56
CA PRO A 197 -14.50 -21.49 -15.00
C PRO A 197 -14.38 -22.56 -13.93
N ILE A 198 -14.89 -22.25 -12.72
CA ILE A 198 -14.87 -23.12 -11.53
C ILE A 198 -16.33 -23.37 -11.15
N ALA A 199 -16.67 -24.63 -10.86
CA ALA A 199 -18.00 -24.99 -10.39
C ALA A 199 -18.40 -24.18 -9.15
N GLY A 200 -19.58 -23.57 -9.19
CA GLY A 200 -20.07 -22.68 -8.10
C GLY A 200 -19.61 -21.23 -8.19
N LEU A 201 -18.61 -20.91 -9.00
CA LEU A 201 -18.14 -19.52 -9.23
C LEU A 201 -18.39 -19.04 -10.67
N ASN A 202 -18.69 -19.95 -11.59
CA ASN A 202 -18.85 -19.66 -13.03
C ASN A 202 -20.08 -18.82 -13.39
N ASN A 203 -20.96 -18.57 -12.44
CA ASN A 203 -22.14 -17.73 -12.58
C ASN A 203 -21.97 -16.33 -11.97
N LYS A 204 -20.79 -16.03 -11.40
CA LYS A 204 -20.48 -14.75 -10.78
C LYS A 204 -19.39 -14.01 -11.54
N PRO A 205 -19.59 -12.73 -11.89
CA PRO A 205 -18.51 -11.90 -12.44
C PRO A 205 -17.30 -11.83 -11.50
N ILE A 206 -16.10 -11.80 -12.06
CA ILE A 206 -14.87 -11.64 -11.23
C ILE A 206 -14.91 -10.33 -10.45
N LEU A 207 -15.51 -9.28 -11.00
CA LEU A 207 -15.73 -8.01 -10.32
C LEU A 207 -16.41 -8.19 -8.95
N GLN A 208 -17.44 -9.06 -8.91
CA GLN A 208 -18.18 -9.42 -7.70
C GLN A 208 -17.32 -10.23 -6.72
N LEU A 209 -16.54 -11.19 -7.24
CA LEU A 209 -15.62 -11.99 -6.42
C LEU A 209 -14.55 -11.11 -5.75
N MET A 210 -14.19 -9.99 -6.36
CA MET A 210 -13.21 -9.03 -5.85
C MET A 210 -13.82 -7.92 -4.97
N ASN A 211 -15.10 -8.03 -4.60
CA ASN A 211 -15.85 -7.04 -3.81
C ASN A 211 -15.91 -5.64 -4.45
N LEU A 212 -15.90 -5.56 -5.78
CA LEU A 212 -15.98 -4.31 -6.55
C LEU A 212 -17.35 -4.11 -7.21
N ASP A 213 -18.30 -5.02 -6.96
CA ASP A 213 -19.70 -5.01 -7.37
C ASP A 213 -20.52 -5.59 -6.20
N ARG A 214 -20.92 -4.74 -5.28
CA ARG A 214 -21.70 -5.07 -4.09
C ARG A 214 -22.97 -4.25 -3.95
N LEU A 215 -23.02 -3.13 -4.66
CA LEU A 215 -24.10 -2.16 -4.61
C LEU A 215 -24.80 -2.11 -5.97
N ASP A 216 -26.05 -1.70 -5.93
CA ASP A 216 -26.79 -1.36 -7.14
C ASP A 216 -26.71 0.15 -7.44
N THR A 217 -27.40 0.58 -8.48
CA THR A 217 -27.47 1.98 -8.89
C THR A 217 -28.07 2.93 -7.86
N ASN A 218 -28.78 2.40 -6.85
CA ASN A 218 -29.35 3.16 -5.73
C ASN A 218 -28.41 3.16 -4.51
N GLU A 219 -27.21 2.56 -4.64
CA GLU A 219 -26.24 2.36 -3.54
C GLU A 219 -26.79 1.42 -2.43
N GLU A 220 -27.75 0.55 -2.77
CA GLU A 220 -28.23 -0.52 -1.90
C GLU A 220 -27.39 -1.79 -2.07
N SER A 221 -27.32 -2.62 -1.01
CA SER A 221 -26.51 -3.85 -1.01
C SER A 221 -27.11 -4.93 -1.91
N ASN A 222 -26.93 -4.78 -3.21
CA ASN A 222 -27.38 -5.70 -4.25
C ASN A 222 -26.49 -5.60 -5.50
N PRO A 223 -25.64 -6.61 -5.79
CA PRO A 223 -24.78 -6.59 -6.96
C PRO A 223 -25.58 -6.47 -8.27
N ASP A 224 -25.17 -5.55 -9.14
CA ASP A 224 -25.86 -5.26 -10.41
C ASP A 224 -25.00 -5.58 -11.66
N GLY A 225 -23.78 -6.09 -11.46
CA GLY A 225 -22.85 -6.44 -12.54
C GLY A 225 -21.96 -5.28 -12.99
N PHE A 226 -22.06 -4.13 -12.32
CA PHE A 226 -21.25 -2.95 -12.62
C PHE A 226 -20.29 -2.65 -11.46
N PHE A 227 -19.23 -1.92 -11.81
CA PHE A 227 -18.24 -1.49 -10.83
C PHE A 227 -18.82 -0.41 -9.90
N ASP A 228 -18.66 -0.60 -8.60
CA ASP A 228 -19.03 0.35 -7.57
C ASP A 228 -18.05 1.53 -7.56
N PHE A 229 -18.41 2.64 -8.18
CA PHE A 229 -17.58 3.83 -8.21
C PHE A 229 -17.74 4.64 -6.92
N LEU A 230 -16.95 4.34 -5.90
CA LEU A 230 -16.97 4.97 -4.58
C LEU A 230 -15.66 5.72 -4.35
N GLU A 231 -15.72 7.07 -4.38
CA GLU A 231 -14.54 7.91 -4.18
C GLU A 231 -13.90 7.67 -2.81
N GLY A 232 -12.59 7.48 -2.80
CA GLY A 232 -11.81 7.19 -1.58
C GLY A 232 -11.92 5.76 -1.09
N TYR A 233 -12.75 4.90 -1.69
CA TYR A 233 -12.93 3.49 -1.31
C TYR A 233 -12.52 2.52 -2.43
N THR A 234 -13.18 2.57 -3.58
CA THR A 234 -12.85 1.74 -4.74
C THR A 234 -12.10 2.51 -5.82
N VAL A 235 -12.14 3.83 -5.77
CA VAL A 235 -11.47 4.70 -6.74
C VAL A 235 -10.92 5.95 -6.06
N GLN A 236 -9.79 6.42 -6.56
CA GLN A 236 -9.25 7.78 -6.35
C GLN A 236 -9.34 8.51 -7.69
N ALA A 237 -10.45 9.15 -7.94
CA ALA A 237 -10.77 9.73 -9.25
C ALA A 237 -9.75 10.80 -9.66
N ALA A 238 -9.32 11.65 -8.73
CA ALA A 238 -8.33 12.70 -8.99
C ALA A 238 -7.00 12.14 -9.51
N GLN A 239 -6.60 10.96 -9.07
CA GLN A 239 -5.34 10.30 -9.44
C GLN A 239 -5.53 9.17 -10.46
N GLY A 240 -6.76 8.85 -10.84
CA GLY A 240 -7.09 7.74 -11.73
C GLY A 240 -6.60 6.39 -11.22
N LYS A 241 -6.85 6.09 -9.96
CA LYS A 241 -6.46 4.83 -9.32
C LYS A 241 -7.68 4.05 -8.91
N ILE A 242 -7.65 2.73 -9.16
CA ILE A 242 -8.61 1.76 -8.65
C ILE A 242 -8.02 1.13 -7.41
N ILE A 243 -8.82 1.02 -6.36
CA ILE A 243 -8.48 0.39 -5.10
C ILE A 243 -9.35 -0.84 -4.94
N PHE A 244 -8.74 -2.00 -4.79
CA PHE A 244 -9.47 -3.19 -4.39
C PHE A 244 -9.68 -3.14 -2.88
N PRO A 245 -10.90 -3.37 -2.36
CA PRO A 245 -11.19 -3.33 -0.92
C PRO A 245 -10.69 -4.58 -0.17
N VAL A 246 -9.72 -5.27 -0.74
CA VAL A 246 -9.04 -6.45 -0.20
C VAL A 246 -7.55 -6.32 -0.44
N ALA A 247 -6.72 -6.78 0.50
CA ALA A 247 -5.27 -6.53 0.47
C ALA A 247 -4.55 -7.25 -0.68
N GLU A 248 -4.94 -8.49 -0.97
CA GLU A 248 -4.31 -9.35 -1.99
C GLU A 248 -5.38 -9.96 -2.90
N PRO A 249 -5.98 -9.14 -3.82
CA PRO A 249 -7.13 -9.58 -4.60
C PRO A 249 -6.89 -10.86 -5.40
N PHE A 250 -5.77 -10.98 -6.10
CA PHE A 250 -5.43 -12.17 -6.91
C PHE A 250 -4.59 -13.20 -6.14
N GLY A 251 -4.33 -12.98 -4.86
CA GLY A 251 -3.59 -13.85 -3.95
C GLY A 251 -4.50 -14.50 -2.92
N THR A 252 -4.25 -14.20 -1.65
CA THR A 252 -4.95 -14.79 -0.50
C THR A 252 -6.46 -14.59 -0.55
N HIS A 253 -6.95 -13.43 -1.03
CA HIS A 253 -8.39 -13.21 -1.17
C HIS A 253 -9.01 -14.21 -2.15
N LEU A 254 -8.44 -14.35 -3.35
CA LEU A 254 -8.93 -15.28 -4.36
C LEU A 254 -8.86 -16.74 -3.89
N GLU A 255 -7.80 -17.11 -3.17
CA GLU A 255 -7.67 -18.42 -2.56
C GLU A 255 -8.82 -18.74 -1.60
N ASN A 256 -9.18 -17.77 -0.75
CA ASN A 256 -10.30 -17.89 0.19
C ASN A 256 -11.67 -17.96 -0.54
N VAL A 257 -11.83 -17.21 -1.63
CA VAL A 257 -13.06 -17.25 -2.44
C VAL A 257 -13.23 -18.60 -3.12
N ILE A 258 -12.16 -19.19 -3.64
CA ILE A 258 -12.18 -20.52 -4.29
C ILE A 258 -12.37 -21.63 -3.24
N ASN A 259 -11.81 -21.46 -2.05
CA ASN A 259 -11.93 -22.35 -0.89
C ASN A 259 -11.60 -23.84 -1.19
N ASP A 260 -10.76 -24.09 -2.19
CA ASP A 260 -10.18 -25.39 -2.52
C ASP A 260 -8.73 -25.17 -2.93
N PRO A 261 -7.74 -25.56 -2.12
CA PRO A 261 -6.32 -25.31 -2.41
C PRO A 261 -5.83 -25.97 -3.70
N THR A 262 -6.43 -27.09 -4.10
CA THR A 262 -6.04 -27.83 -5.31
C THR A 262 -6.47 -27.05 -6.57
N ILE A 263 -7.67 -26.50 -6.55
CA ILE A 263 -8.21 -25.67 -7.62
C ILE A 263 -7.55 -24.28 -7.61
N ALA A 264 -7.46 -23.67 -6.43
CA ALA A 264 -6.92 -22.32 -6.24
C ALA A 264 -5.50 -22.16 -6.82
N ARG A 265 -4.67 -23.19 -6.72
CA ARG A 265 -3.29 -23.20 -7.25
C ARG A 265 -3.20 -22.81 -8.73
N ASN A 266 -4.24 -23.09 -9.52
CA ASN A 266 -4.27 -22.81 -10.95
C ASN A 266 -4.67 -21.35 -11.28
N TYR A 267 -5.25 -20.63 -10.31
CA TYR A 267 -5.82 -19.30 -10.53
C TYR A 267 -5.14 -18.20 -9.71
N VAL A 268 -4.56 -18.57 -8.57
CA VAL A 268 -3.98 -17.64 -7.61
C VAL A 268 -2.59 -17.20 -8.04
N TYR A 269 -2.32 -15.90 -7.94
CA TYR A 269 -1.03 -15.30 -8.29
C TYR A 269 -0.40 -14.66 -7.05
N LYS A 270 0.10 -15.50 -6.12
CA LYS A 270 0.71 -15.05 -4.85
C LYS A 270 2.00 -14.26 -5.06
N GLU A 271 2.74 -14.57 -6.12
CA GLU A 271 4.01 -13.93 -6.45
C GLU A 271 3.88 -12.43 -6.70
N LEU A 272 2.67 -11.93 -6.99
CA LEU A 272 2.39 -10.47 -7.03
C LEU A 272 2.59 -9.78 -5.67
N TYR A 273 2.46 -10.53 -4.58
CA TYR A 273 2.39 -9.99 -3.21
C TYR A 273 3.61 -10.37 -2.37
N ASP A 274 4.17 -11.54 -2.56
CA ASP A 274 5.24 -12.12 -1.75
C ASP A 274 6.60 -12.18 -2.47
N SER A 275 6.70 -11.55 -3.65
CA SER A 275 7.94 -11.46 -4.39
C SER A 275 8.15 -10.07 -5.02
N THR A 276 9.34 -9.84 -5.58
CA THR A 276 9.62 -8.61 -6.33
C THR A 276 8.93 -8.63 -7.70
N LEU A 277 8.74 -7.46 -8.31
CA LEU A 277 8.14 -7.33 -9.64
C LEU A 277 8.84 -8.19 -10.69
N VAL A 278 10.18 -8.23 -10.66
CA VAL A 278 10.99 -9.01 -11.61
C VAL A 278 10.75 -10.50 -11.45
N VAL A 279 10.62 -10.98 -10.22
CA VAL A 279 10.31 -12.39 -9.94
C VAL A 279 8.87 -12.70 -10.33
N ALA A 280 7.91 -11.87 -9.96
CA ALA A 280 6.51 -12.05 -10.33
C ALA A 280 6.33 -12.16 -11.86
N GLN A 281 7.01 -11.33 -12.64
CA GLN A 281 6.95 -11.34 -14.11
C GLN A 281 7.44 -12.66 -14.75
N GLN A 282 8.20 -13.49 -14.03
CA GLN A 282 8.65 -14.78 -14.53
C GLN A 282 7.51 -15.83 -14.58
N PHE A 283 6.43 -15.60 -13.84
CA PHE A 283 5.25 -16.47 -13.80
C PHE A 283 4.19 -16.02 -14.80
N ALA A 284 4.55 -15.99 -16.09
CA ALA A 284 3.66 -15.52 -17.16
C ALA A 284 2.37 -16.34 -17.28
N ASP A 285 2.42 -17.61 -16.92
CA ASP A 285 1.29 -18.54 -16.88
C ASP A 285 0.22 -18.17 -15.83
N LYS A 286 0.60 -17.40 -14.81
CA LYS A 286 -0.32 -16.87 -13.79
C LYS A 286 -0.85 -15.47 -14.11
N ASN A 287 -0.23 -14.74 -15.02
CA ASN A 287 -0.62 -13.39 -15.42
C ASN A 287 -1.79 -13.39 -16.39
N LYS A 288 -2.96 -13.85 -15.92
CA LYS A 288 -4.16 -14.06 -16.73
C LYS A 288 -5.30 -13.08 -16.45
N PHE A 289 -5.17 -12.27 -15.40
CA PHE A 289 -6.19 -11.28 -15.05
C PHE A 289 -5.95 -9.98 -15.80
N ILE A 290 -7.01 -9.45 -16.41
CA ILE A 290 -6.97 -8.26 -17.25
C ILE A 290 -8.03 -7.29 -16.74
N LEU A 291 -7.61 -6.09 -16.35
CA LEU A 291 -8.52 -4.98 -16.08
C LEU A 291 -8.80 -4.26 -17.39
N SER A 292 -10.05 -4.14 -17.77
CA SER A 292 -10.48 -3.49 -19.00
C SER A 292 -11.72 -2.65 -18.75
N GLY A 293 -11.91 -1.59 -19.52
CA GLY A 293 -13.08 -0.73 -19.37
C GLY A 293 -12.99 0.53 -20.18
N GLN A 294 -13.81 1.49 -19.79
CA GLN A 294 -13.81 2.83 -20.38
C GLN A 294 -14.00 3.87 -19.27
N TYR A 295 -13.45 5.04 -19.48
CA TYR A 295 -13.60 6.17 -18.58
C TYR A 295 -13.68 7.47 -19.38
N GLN A 296 -14.27 8.48 -18.75
CA GLN A 296 -14.12 9.87 -19.14
C GLN A 296 -13.19 10.52 -18.12
N ALA A 297 -12.15 11.20 -18.62
CA ALA A 297 -11.32 12.06 -17.82
C ALA A 297 -11.59 13.49 -18.25
N SER A 298 -11.74 14.42 -17.30
CA SER A 298 -11.67 15.82 -17.67
C SER A 298 -10.26 16.05 -18.18
N SER A 299 -10.12 16.63 -19.36
CA SER A 299 -8.85 17.04 -19.90
C SER A 299 -8.24 18.13 -19.02
N GLY A 300 -7.60 17.71 -17.94
CA GLY A 300 -6.49 18.47 -17.41
C GLY A 300 -5.51 18.54 -18.58
N SER A 301 -5.02 19.72 -18.88
CA SER A 301 -4.20 20.04 -20.06
C SER A 301 -2.89 19.23 -20.17
N GLN A 302 -2.70 18.18 -19.36
CA GLN A 302 -1.46 17.42 -19.30
C GLN A 302 -1.71 15.92 -19.28
N ILE A 303 -1.02 15.21 -20.15
CA ILE A 303 -0.93 13.75 -20.18
C ILE A 303 0.48 13.37 -19.72
N ARG A 304 0.60 12.62 -18.64
CA ARG A 304 1.90 12.12 -18.18
C ARG A 304 2.31 10.89 -18.97
N LEU A 305 3.54 10.91 -19.49
CA LEU A 305 4.09 9.81 -20.27
C LEU A 305 4.68 8.70 -19.42
N ASN A 306 4.69 8.86 -18.08
CA ASN A 306 5.31 7.93 -17.10
C ASN A 306 6.78 7.59 -17.43
N ALA A 307 7.50 8.53 -18.04
CA ALA A 307 8.91 8.44 -18.41
C ALA A 307 9.59 9.76 -18.12
N MET A 308 10.82 9.70 -17.61
CA MET A 308 11.69 10.88 -17.45
C MET A 308 12.73 10.90 -18.58
N ASN A 309 13.18 12.07 -18.96
CA ASN A 309 14.15 12.26 -20.03
C ASN A 309 13.72 11.59 -21.36
N VAL A 310 12.48 11.82 -21.73
CA VAL A 310 11.91 11.31 -23.00
C VAL A 310 12.70 11.88 -24.18
N PRO A 311 13.11 11.05 -25.14
CA PRO A 311 13.83 11.57 -26.32
C PRO A 311 12.96 12.53 -27.14
N ARG A 312 13.52 13.66 -27.54
CA ARG A 312 12.77 14.62 -28.37
C ARG A 312 12.31 14.00 -29.69
N GLY A 313 11.06 14.26 -30.05
CA GLY A 313 10.43 13.73 -31.27
C GLY A 313 9.96 12.27 -31.17
N SER A 314 10.11 11.61 -30.02
CA SER A 314 9.59 10.24 -29.79
C SER A 314 8.10 10.20 -29.42
N VAL A 315 7.51 11.35 -29.06
CA VAL A 315 6.12 11.45 -28.67
C VAL A 315 5.25 11.73 -29.89
N ILE A 316 4.25 10.88 -30.10
CA ILE A 316 3.24 11.06 -31.15
C ILE A 316 1.88 11.14 -30.47
N VAL A 317 1.18 12.24 -30.66
CA VAL A 317 -0.17 12.43 -30.16
C VAL A 317 -1.17 12.31 -31.30
N MET A 318 -2.21 11.54 -31.07
CA MET A 318 -3.31 11.35 -32.04
C MET A 318 -4.64 11.62 -31.34
N ALA A 319 -5.53 12.35 -32.01
CA ALA A 319 -6.91 12.56 -31.58
C ALA A 319 -7.86 12.29 -32.72
N GLY A 320 -8.88 11.45 -32.51
CA GLY A 320 -9.85 11.09 -33.53
C GLY A 320 -9.25 10.46 -34.79
N GLY A 321 -8.09 9.79 -34.67
CA GLY A 321 -7.36 9.20 -35.80
C GLY A 321 -6.46 10.19 -36.57
N GLN A 322 -6.44 11.47 -36.18
CA GLN A 322 -5.56 12.48 -36.76
C GLN A 322 -4.33 12.70 -35.89
N ARG A 323 -3.15 12.83 -36.51
CA ARG A 323 -1.92 13.17 -35.84
C ARG A 323 -1.89 14.66 -35.51
N LEU A 324 -1.69 14.98 -34.22
CA LEU A 324 -1.53 16.35 -33.76
C LEU A 324 -0.09 16.84 -33.96
N ILE A 325 0.07 18.16 -34.09
CA ILE A 325 1.35 18.82 -34.36
C ILE A 325 1.92 19.39 -33.06
N GLU A 326 3.13 18.97 -32.71
CA GLU A 326 3.85 19.49 -31.54
C GLU A 326 4.11 20.99 -31.70
N ASN A 327 4.00 21.73 -30.59
CA ASN A 327 4.10 23.20 -30.48
C ASN A 327 2.96 23.99 -31.19
N SER A 328 2.01 23.31 -31.82
CA SER A 328 0.78 23.90 -32.34
C SER A 328 -0.43 23.40 -31.56
N ASP A 329 -0.61 22.11 -31.49
CA ASP A 329 -1.75 21.47 -30.86
C ASP A 329 -1.45 20.98 -29.45
N TYR A 330 -0.19 20.66 -29.14
CA TYR A 330 0.29 20.24 -27.83
C TYR A 330 1.76 20.62 -27.63
N THR A 331 2.19 20.60 -26.39
CA THR A 331 3.62 20.75 -25.99
C THR A 331 4.04 19.56 -25.14
N VAL A 332 5.33 19.20 -25.20
CA VAL A 332 5.88 18.09 -24.42
C VAL A 332 6.97 18.61 -23.49
N ASP A 333 6.85 18.30 -22.20
CA ASP A 333 7.96 18.40 -21.27
C ASP A 333 8.77 17.11 -21.35
N TYR A 334 9.84 17.14 -22.13
CA TYR A 334 10.70 15.99 -22.36
C TYR A 334 11.53 15.59 -21.16
N SER A 335 11.72 16.49 -20.18
CA SER A 335 12.50 16.20 -18.97
C SER A 335 11.64 15.49 -17.92
N MET A 336 10.40 15.91 -17.79
CA MET A 336 9.50 15.40 -16.76
C MET A 336 8.50 14.34 -17.30
N GLY A 337 8.33 14.29 -18.63
CA GLY A 337 7.37 13.38 -19.28
C GLY A 337 5.94 13.70 -18.90
#